data_18cfa9e9306d6efa7d58212d3db42fed
#
_entry.id   18cfa9e9306d6efa7d58212d3db42fed
#
_cell.length_a   1.000
_cell.length_b   1.000
_cell.length_c   1.000
_cell.angle_alpha   90.00
_cell.angle_beta   90.00
_cell.angle_gamma   90.00
#
_symmetry.space_group_name_H-M   'P 1'
#
loop_
_entity.id
_entity.type
_entity.pdbx_description
1 polymer ?
#
loop_
_entity_poly.entity_id
_entity_poly.type
_entity_poly.pdbx_seq_one_letter_code
_entity_poly.pdbx_strand_id
1 'polypeptide(L)'
;MMGYTHSLSAAAVWLALVHHGVVPISDRPTILVTTLACAGAGMLPDIDHKNGTIAHSIPPISRWTCAVIQRISGGHRQGTHSLIGVGIFWVLALSSPHYLWWGVPWVSIILVAYAGGLALRTFGAPGGWIGAVAVASFAYYSSQPIEFFPLVIGVGSSVHILGDALTRRGVNLLWPLTVKAPISSIFWKKSGNMALPILGASGSRREQFLAVALMFYVVWALISLTGFIKF
;
A
#
# COMPACT_ATOMS: atom_id res chain seq x y z
N MET A 1 -8.33 1.68 8.24
CA MET A 1 -7.37 2.14 9.28
C MET A 1 -6.89 3.55 8.95
N MET A 2 -5.99 4.11 9.76
CA MET A 2 -5.28 5.37 9.45
C MET A 2 -4.19 5.11 8.40
N GLY A 3 -3.87 6.12 7.56
CA GLY A 3 -2.91 5.94 6.47
C GLY A 3 -1.54 5.45 6.93
N TYR A 4 -0.98 6.01 8.01
CA TYR A 4 0.32 5.57 8.53
C TYR A 4 0.29 4.12 9.04
N THR A 5 -0.84 3.64 9.56
CA THR A 5 -0.99 2.25 10.00
C THR A 5 -1.01 1.30 8.81
N HIS A 6 -1.66 1.66 7.70
CA HIS A 6 -1.61 0.90 6.44
C HIS A 6 -0.18 0.80 5.90
N SER A 7 0.54 1.93 5.84
CA SER A 7 1.93 1.95 5.38
C SER A 7 2.84 1.09 6.26
N LEU A 8 2.74 1.20 7.59
CA LEU A 8 3.51 0.36 8.52
C LEU A 8 3.17 -1.11 8.40
N SER A 9 1.89 -1.46 8.27
CA SER A 9 1.46 -2.85 8.10
C SER A 9 2.03 -3.46 6.81
N ALA A 10 1.97 -2.72 5.70
CA ALA A 10 2.52 -3.16 4.43
C ALA A 10 4.05 -3.34 4.49
N ALA A 11 4.77 -2.37 5.07
CA ALA A 11 6.21 -2.48 5.29
C ALA A 11 6.58 -3.67 6.17
N ALA A 12 5.86 -3.89 7.28
CA ALA A 12 6.12 -4.98 8.22
C ALA A 12 5.92 -6.35 7.56
N VAL A 13 4.83 -6.54 6.81
CA VAL A 13 4.57 -7.79 6.09
C VAL A 13 5.64 -8.02 5.02
N TRP A 14 6.03 -6.98 4.27
CA TRP A 14 7.08 -7.08 3.27
C TRP A 14 8.41 -7.52 3.88
N LEU A 15 8.84 -6.84 4.94
CA LEU A 15 10.07 -7.18 5.65
C LEU A 15 10.04 -8.59 6.27
N ALA A 16 8.88 -9.05 6.74
CA ALA A 16 8.72 -10.42 7.19
C ALA A 16 8.95 -11.42 6.05
N LEU A 17 8.38 -11.17 4.86
CA LEU A 17 8.57 -12.03 3.69
C LEU A 17 10.04 -12.10 3.27
N VAL A 18 10.76 -10.96 3.30
CA VAL A 18 12.20 -10.92 3.02
C VAL A 18 13.00 -11.63 4.12
N HIS A 19 12.70 -11.36 5.40
CA HIS A 19 13.42 -11.94 6.53
C HIS A 19 13.32 -13.47 6.58
N HIS A 20 12.18 -14.04 6.25
CA HIS A 20 11.97 -15.48 6.19
C HIS A 20 12.36 -16.12 4.85
N GLY A 21 12.98 -15.38 3.94
CA GLY A 21 13.45 -15.89 2.66
C GLY A 21 12.37 -16.26 1.64
N VAL A 22 11.11 -15.85 1.90
CA VAL A 22 10.00 -16.03 0.94
C VAL A 22 10.23 -15.14 -0.29
N VAL A 23 10.78 -13.95 -0.07
CA VAL A 23 11.22 -13.02 -1.10
C VAL A 23 12.75 -12.95 -1.05
N PRO A 24 13.47 -13.46 -2.08
CA PRO A 24 14.91 -13.63 -2.03
C PRO A 24 15.65 -12.33 -2.39
N ILE A 25 15.57 -11.32 -1.54
CA ILE A 25 16.33 -10.07 -1.68
C ILE A 25 17.45 -10.06 -0.64
N SER A 26 18.70 -9.85 -1.09
CA SER A 26 19.88 -9.84 -0.22
C SER A 26 20.60 -8.49 -0.19
N ASP A 27 20.46 -7.66 -1.21
CA ASP A 27 21.11 -6.36 -1.26
C ASP A 27 20.30 -5.29 -0.49
N ARG A 28 21.03 -4.52 0.33
CA ARG A 28 20.47 -3.52 1.22
C ARG A 28 19.65 -2.43 0.52
N PRO A 29 20.12 -1.82 -0.57
CA PRO A 29 19.35 -0.80 -1.26
C PRO A 29 18.02 -1.32 -1.80
N THR A 30 17.97 -2.52 -2.38
CA THR A 30 16.72 -3.12 -2.86
C THR A 30 15.75 -3.41 -1.71
N ILE A 31 16.24 -3.91 -0.56
CA ILE A 31 15.41 -4.08 0.64
C ILE A 31 14.78 -2.75 1.05
N LEU A 32 15.55 -1.67 1.13
CA LEU A 32 15.06 -0.34 1.53
C LEU A 32 14.04 0.21 0.52
N VAL A 33 14.36 0.17 -0.78
CA VAL A 33 13.49 0.72 -1.83
C VAL A 33 12.20 -0.06 -1.94
N THR A 34 12.25 -1.41 -1.93
CA THR A 34 11.05 -2.24 -2.03
C THR A 34 10.17 -2.15 -0.76
N THR A 35 10.79 -2.00 0.41
CA THR A 35 10.05 -1.76 1.66
C THR A 35 9.32 -0.41 1.61
N LEU A 36 9.99 0.64 1.15
CA LEU A 36 9.39 1.96 1.00
C LEU A 36 8.27 1.94 -0.04
N ALA A 37 8.49 1.26 -1.17
CA ALA A 37 7.48 1.10 -2.20
C ALA A 37 6.27 0.29 -1.69
N CYS A 38 6.48 -0.77 -0.89
CA CYS A 38 5.40 -1.56 -0.31
C CYS A 38 4.59 -0.75 0.72
N ALA A 39 5.27 0.05 1.55
CA ALA A 39 4.60 0.99 2.46
C ALA A 39 3.68 1.96 1.71
N GLY A 40 4.14 2.49 0.57
CA GLY A 40 3.32 3.35 -0.30
C GLY A 40 2.21 2.58 -1.03
N ALA A 41 2.48 1.36 -1.47
CA ALA A 41 1.48 0.48 -2.07
C ALA A 41 0.33 0.16 -1.10
N GLY A 42 0.62 0.12 0.22
CA GLY A 42 -0.38 0.06 1.27
C GLY A 42 -1.34 1.27 1.31
N MET A 43 -1.10 2.32 0.53
CA MET A 43 -2.02 3.46 0.39
C MET A 43 -2.87 3.39 -0.88
N LEU A 44 -2.53 2.52 -1.87
CA LEU A 44 -3.17 2.53 -3.18
C LEU A 44 -4.69 2.33 -3.17
N PRO A 45 -5.28 1.42 -2.36
CA PRO A 45 -6.73 1.29 -2.33
C PRO A 45 -7.46 2.59 -1.96
N ASP A 46 -6.84 3.46 -1.16
CA ASP A 46 -7.36 4.78 -0.79
C ASP A 46 -7.35 5.81 -1.93
N ILE A 47 -7.00 5.42 -3.17
CA ILE A 47 -7.16 6.26 -4.36
C ILE A 47 -8.64 6.64 -4.60
N ASP A 48 -9.58 5.91 -4.02
CA ASP A 48 -11.00 6.22 -4.01
C ASP A 48 -11.41 7.23 -2.91
N HIS A 49 -10.43 7.77 -2.17
CA HIS A 49 -10.70 8.71 -1.06
C HIS A 49 -10.27 10.13 -1.43
N LYS A 50 -11.22 10.97 -1.85
CA LYS A 50 -10.98 12.34 -2.34
C LYS A 50 -10.27 13.29 -1.36
N ASN A 51 -10.24 12.96 -0.07
CA ASN A 51 -9.55 13.71 0.98
C ASN A 51 -8.36 12.92 1.56
N GLY A 52 -7.97 11.80 0.93
CA GLY A 52 -6.83 10.97 1.35
C GLY A 52 -5.47 11.56 0.94
N THR A 53 -4.40 10.93 1.41
CA THR A 53 -3.01 11.32 1.10
C THR A 53 -2.75 11.36 -0.41
N ILE A 54 -3.32 10.40 -1.17
CA ILE A 54 -3.17 10.34 -2.63
C ILE A 54 -3.80 11.57 -3.28
N ALA A 55 -5.00 11.98 -2.87
CA ALA A 55 -5.67 13.15 -3.45
C ALA A 55 -4.88 14.45 -3.30
N HIS A 56 -4.03 14.53 -2.28
CA HIS A 56 -3.17 15.67 -2.01
C HIS A 56 -1.72 15.48 -2.49
N SER A 57 -1.42 14.40 -3.23
CA SER A 57 -0.07 14.10 -3.68
C SER A 57 0.42 15.03 -4.79
N ILE A 58 -0.35 15.21 -5.86
CA ILE A 58 -0.03 16.04 -7.04
C ILE A 58 -1.31 16.79 -7.47
N PRO A 59 -1.84 17.76 -6.68
CA PRO A 59 -3.03 18.49 -7.05
C PRO A 59 -2.76 19.44 -8.25
N PRO A 60 -3.74 19.68 -9.13
CA PRO A 60 -5.13 19.23 -9.07
C PRO A 60 -5.37 17.81 -9.63
N ILE A 61 -4.39 17.23 -10.35
CA ILE A 61 -4.51 15.96 -11.08
C ILE A 61 -4.95 14.84 -10.15
N SER A 62 -4.23 14.65 -9.02
CA SER A 62 -4.54 13.58 -8.07
C SER A 62 -5.94 13.73 -7.44
N ARG A 63 -6.40 14.96 -7.19
CA ARG A 63 -7.76 15.19 -6.68
C ARG A 63 -8.84 14.79 -7.67
N TRP A 64 -8.64 15.15 -8.94
CA TRP A 64 -9.55 14.79 -10.01
C TRP A 64 -9.58 13.27 -10.22
N THR A 65 -8.40 12.63 -10.29
CA THR A 65 -8.27 11.18 -10.41
C THR A 65 -8.99 10.44 -9.27
N CYS A 66 -8.74 10.86 -8.02
CA CYS A 66 -9.41 10.27 -6.86
C CYS A 66 -10.93 10.45 -6.91
N ALA A 67 -11.42 11.60 -7.35
CA ALA A 67 -12.86 11.85 -7.48
C ALA A 67 -13.51 10.96 -8.54
N VAL A 68 -12.85 10.77 -9.69
CA VAL A 68 -13.31 9.88 -10.77
C VAL A 68 -13.31 8.44 -10.30
N ILE A 69 -12.23 7.96 -9.70
CA ILE A 69 -12.13 6.58 -9.20
C ILE A 69 -13.15 6.34 -8.09
N GLN A 70 -13.34 7.27 -7.16
CA GLN A 70 -14.37 7.16 -6.13
C GLN A 70 -15.78 6.96 -6.74
N ARG A 71 -16.08 7.67 -7.83
CA ARG A 71 -17.36 7.54 -8.51
C ARG A 71 -17.52 6.20 -9.22
N ILE A 72 -16.49 5.74 -9.92
CA ILE A 72 -16.50 4.47 -10.67
C ILE A 72 -16.52 3.27 -9.71
N SER A 73 -15.79 3.34 -8.61
CA SER A 73 -15.71 2.25 -7.61
C SER A 73 -16.96 2.15 -6.72
N GLY A 74 -17.96 3.02 -6.89
CA GLY A 74 -19.16 3.00 -6.08
C GLY A 74 -19.00 3.62 -4.68
N GLY A 75 -17.90 4.34 -4.44
CA GLY A 75 -17.59 5.02 -3.18
C GLY A 75 -16.38 4.44 -2.45
N HIS A 76 -15.98 5.11 -1.38
CA HIS A 76 -14.85 4.67 -0.56
C HIS A 76 -15.15 3.34 0.14
N ARG A 77 -14.17 2.43 0.14
CA ARG A 77 -14.21 1.04 0.65
C ARG A 77 -15.10 0.10 -0.16
N GLN A 78 -15.27 0.38 -1.45
CA GLN A 78 -15.99 -0.45 -2.40
C GLN A 78 -15.01 -1.05 -3.43
N GLY A 79 -15.08 -0.65 -4.70
CA GLY A 79 -14.35 -1.25 -5.81
C GLY A 79 -12.84 -1.37 -5.63
N THR A 80 -12.15 -0.31 -5.24
CA THR A 80 -10.70 -0.33 -4.98
C THR A 80 -10.31 -1.17 -3.75
N HIS A 81 -11.25 -1.40 -2.84
CA HIS A 81 -11.09 -2.22 -1.63
C HIS A 81 -11.69 -3.62 -1.80
N SER A 82 -11.85 -4.08 -3.02
CA SER A 82 -12.36 -5.41 -3.37
C SER A 82 -11.24 -6.32 -3.92
N LEU A 83 -11.54 -7.61 -4.04
CA LEU A 83 -10.63 -8.56 -4.70
C LEU A 83 -10.34 -8.15 -6.15
N ILE A 84 -11.34 -7.61 -6.85
CA ILE A 84 -11.16 -7.08 -8.22
C ILE A 84 -10.24 -5.86 -8.20
N GLY A 85 -10.40 -4.94 -7.23
CA GLY A 85 -9.54 -3.77 -7.10
C GLY A 85 -8.07 -4.14 -6.90
N VAL A 86 -7.78 -5.10 -6.00
CA VAL A 86 -6.41 -5.64 -5.82
C VAL A 86 -5.90 -6.28 -7.10
N GLY A 87 -6.73 -7.08 -7.76
CA GLY A 87 -6.39 -7.72 -9.03
C GLY A 87 -6.02 -6.69 -10.11
N ILE A 88 -6.76 -5.59 -10.21
CA ILE A 88 -6.44 -4.50 -11.14
C ILE A 88 -5.10 -3.86 -10.81
N PHE A 89 -4.83 -3.52 -9.55
CA PHE A 89 -3.53 -2.97 -9.15
C PHE A 89 -2.38 -3.93 -9.50
N TRP A 90 -2.57 -5.22 -9.25
CA TRP A 90 -1.56 -6.22 -9.54
C TRP A 90 -1.32 -6.39 -11.05
N VAL A 91 -2.39 -6.47 -11.86
CA VAL A 91 -2.28 -6.56 -13.33
C VAL A 91 -1.57 -5.33 -13.90
N LEU A 92 -1.90 -4.13 -13.43
CA LEU A 92 -1.22 -2.90 -13.84
C LEU A 92 0.27 -2.92 -13.49
N ALA A 93 0.61 -3.43 -12.30
CA ALA A 93 2.00 -3.57 -11.88
C ALA A 93 2.75 -4.61 -12.73
N LEU A 94 2.13 -5.77 -13.01
CA LEU A 94 2.69 -6.82 -13.87
C LEU A 94 2.91 -6.35 -15.31
N SER A 95 2.00 -5.52 -15.83
CA SER A 95 2.12 -4.99 -17.20
C SER A 95 3.15 -3.86 -17.32
N SER A 96 3.42 -3.14 -16.24
CA SER A 96 4.24 -1.92 -16.27
C SER A 96 5.68 -2.10 -16.82
N PRO A 97 6.40 -3.23 -16.58
CA PRO A 97 7.74 -3.43 -17.13
C PRO A 97 7.78 -3.62 -18.65
N HIS A 98 6.64 -3.96 -19.27
CA HIS A 98 6.56 -4.16 -20.71
C HIS A 98 6.48 -2.85 -21.51
N TYR A 99 6.17 -1.73 -20.86
CA TYR A 99 6.14 -0.40 -21.48
C TYR A 99 7.53 0.21 -21.52
N LEU A 100 8.31 -0.20 -22.52
CA LEU A 100 9.68 0.26 -22.73
C LEU A 100 9.70 1.50 -23.62
N TRP A 101 10.43 2.54 -23.21
CA TRP A 101 10.78 3.66 -24.04
C TRP A 101 12.32 3.79 -24.06
N TRP A 102 12.91 3.62 -25.25
CA TRP A 102 14.36 3.46 -25.42
C TRP A 102 14.98 2.36 -24.58
N GLY A 103 14.28 1.22 -24.43
CA GLY A 103 14.74 0.08 -23.64
C GLY A 103 14.61 0.25 -22.11
N VAL A 104 14.06 1.38 -21.63
CA VAL A 104 13.90 1.67 -20.20
C VAL A 104 12.42 1.53 -19.79
N PRO A 105 12.09 0.80 -18.70
CA PRO A 105 10.72 0.61 -18.21
C PRO A 105 10.26 1.82 -17.37
N TRP A 106 10.14 3.00 -18.01
CA TRP A 106 9.81 4.26 -17.34
C TRP A 106 8.53 4.20 -16.52
N VAL A 107 7.52 3.45 -16.98
CA VAL A 107 6.26 3.31 -16.23
C VAL A 107 6.51 2.67 -14.87
N SER A 108 7.27 1.57 -14.82
CA SER A 108 7.62 0.92 -13.55
C SER A 108 8.44 1.83 -12.64
N ILE A 109 9.44 2.52 -13.19
CA ILE A 109 10.29 3.45 -12.43
C ILE A 109 9.44 4.55 -11.78
N ILE A 110 8.54 5.17 -12.56
CA ILE A 110 7.65 6.24 -12.07
C ILE A 110 6.71 5.70 -10.99
N LEU A 111 6.15 4.49 -11.18
CA LEU A 111 5.24 3.90 -10.20
C LEU A 111 5.94 3.51 -8.91
N VAL A 112 7.15 2.93 -8.97
CA VAL A 112 7.99 2.63 -7.78
C VAL A 112 8.32 3.91 -7.03
N ALA A 113 8.76 4.94 -7.76
CA ALA A 113 9.08 6.25 -7.20
C ALA A 113 7.85 6.91 -6.55
N TYR A 114 6.70 6.85 -7.23
CA TYR A 114 5.45 7.38 -6.69
C TYR A 114 5.03 6.68 -5.40
N ALA A 115 5.10 5.34 -5.37
CA ALA A 115 4.81 4.57 -4.17
C ALA A 115 5.76 4.95 -3.02
N GLY A 116 7.07 5.02 -3.27
CA GLY A 116 8.05 5.48 -2.27
C GLY A 116 7.77 6.89 -1.76
N GLY A 117 7.45 7.81 -2.66
CA GLY A 117 7.05 9.18 -2.31
C GLY A 117 5.78 9.25 -1.47
N LEU A 118 4.78 8.42 -1.74
CA LEU A 118 3.57 8.31 -0.92
C LEU A 118 3.87 7.83 0.49
N ALA A 119 4.75 6.82 0.64
CA ALA A 119 5.17 6.35 1.96
C ALA A 119 5.80 7.49 2.78
N LEU A 120 6.78 8.19 2.21
CA LEU A 120 7.46 9.31 2.86
C LEU A 120 6.48 10.42 3.27
N ARG A 121 5.53 10.77 2.38
CA ARG A 121 4.49 11.75 2.69
C ARG A 121 3.56 11.29 3.81
N THR A 122 3.23 10.01 3.86
CA THR A 122 2.36 9.44 4.90
C THR A 122 2.98 9.58 6.30
N PHE A 123 4.31 9.51 6.39
CA PHE A 123 5.06 9.74 7.63
C PHE A 123 5.42 11.21 7.88
N GLY A 124 4.91 12.12 7.05
CA GLY A 124 5.17 13.55 7.21
C GLY A 124 6.61 13.97 6.91
N ALA A 125 7.36 13.15 6.18
CA ALA A 125 8.74 13.47 5.82
C ALA A 125 8.79 14.72 4.93
N PRO A 126 9.52 15.77 5.33
CA PRO A 126 9.74 16.93 4.47
C PRO A 126 10.49 16.47 3.21
N GLY A 127 10.07 16.95 2.05
CA GLY A 127 10.74 16.56 0.79
C GLY A 127 10.42 15.14 0.31
N GLY A 128 9.24 14.61 0.63
CA GLY A 128 8.82 13.26 0.20
C GLY A 128 9.00 13.01 -1.31
N TRP A 129 8.88 14.03 -2.14
CA TRP A 129 9.15 13.93 -3.59
C TRP A 129 10.64 13.92 -3.94
N ILE A 130 11.51 14.51 -3.10
CA ILE A 130 12.98 14.37 -3.25
C ILE A 130 13.37 12.90 -3.01
N GLY A 131 12.80 12.28 -1.98
CA GLY A 131 12.96 10.84 -1.76
C GLY A 131 12.44 9.99 -2.92
N ALA A 132 11.31 10.38 -3.54
CA ALA A 132 10.81 9.71 -4.75
C ALA A 132 11.81 9.80 -5.92
N VAL A 133 12.49 10.92 -6.11
CA VAL A 133 13.55 11.06 -7.12
C VAL A 133 14.73 10.12 -6.82
N ALA A 134 15.15 10.01 -5.55
CA ALA A 134 16.20 9.07 -5.16
C ALA A 134 15.80 7.62 -5.44
N VAL A 135 14.55 7.23 -5.13
CA VAL A 135 13.98 5.93 -5.46
C VAL A 135 13.96 5.69 -6.97
N ALA A 136 13.54 6.69 -7.77
CA ALA A 136 13.54 6.61 -9.24
C ALA A 136 14.96 6.40 -9.79
N SER A 137 15.92 7.17 -9.29
CA SER A 137 17.31 7.06 -9.70
C SER A 137 17.88 5.67 -9.40
N PHE A 138 17.63 5.16 -8.21
CA PHE A 138 18.05 3.80 -7.86
C PHE A 138 17.38 2.74 -8.76
N ALA A 139 16.07 2.84 -8.99
CA ALA A 139 15.34 1.90 -9.86
C ALA A 139 15.77 1.99 -11.33
N TYR A 140 16.28 3.14 -11.77
CA TYR A 140 16.85 3.31 -13.12
C TYR A 140 18.19 2.57 -13.28
N TYR A 141 19.07 2.65 -12.26
CA TYR A 141 20.39 2.00 -12.31
C TYR A 141 20.38 0.54 -11.85
N SER A 142 19.33 0.10 -11.16
CA SER A 142 19.15 -1.26 -10.68
C SER A 142 17.79 -1.81 -11.09
N SER A 143 17.75 -2.88 -11.85
CA SER A 143 16.50 -3.52 -12.28
C SER A 143 15.75 -4.24 -11.15
N GLN A 144 16.44 -4.64 -10.09
CA GLN A 144 15.86 -5.46 -9.02
C GLN A 144 14.59 -4.89 -8.37
N PRO A 145 14.49 -3.57 -8.02
CA PRO A 145 13.25 -3.03 -7.47
C PRO A 145 12.06 -3.18 -8.41
N ILE A 146 12.32 -3.15 -9.73
CA ILE A 146 11.29 -3.28 -10.77
C ILE A 146 10.80 -4.72 -10.87
N GLU A 147 11.70 -5.71 -10.74
CA GLU A 147 11.36 -7.14 -10.74
C GLU A 147 10.41 -7.50 -9.60
N PHE A 148 10.65 -6.95 -8.41
CA PHE A 148 9.80 -7.18 -7.23
C PHE A 148 8.55 -6.29 -7.18
N PHE A 149 8.46 -5.28 -8.05
CA PHE A 149 7.39 -4.28 -7.98
C PHE A 149 5.96 -4.88 -8.06
N PRO A 150 5.64 -5.84 -8.93
CA PRO A 150 4.32 -6.46 -8.95
C PRO A 150 3.95 -7.11 -7.61
N LEU A 151 4.91 -7.81 -6.99
CA LEU A 151 4.70 -8.44 -5.69
C LEU A 151 4.52 -7.38 -4.58
N VAL A 152 5.32 -6.32 -4.62
CA VAL A 152 5.22 -5.15 -3.72
C VAL A 152 3.81 -4.55 -3.74
N ILE A 153 3.26 -4.34 -4.94
CA ILE A 153 1.90 -3.80 -5.12
C ILE A 153 0.85 -4.79 -4.61
N GLY A 154 0.99 -6.07 -4.96
CA GLY A 154 0.09 -7.13 -4.52
C GLY A 154 0.04 -7.25 -2.99
N VAL A 155 1.20 -7.28 -2.34
CA VAL A 155 1.30 -7.36 -0.87
C VAL A 155 0.73 -6.08 -0.23
N GLY A 156 1.20 -4.91 -0.65
CA GLY A 156 0.78 -3.64 -0.03
C GLY A 156 -0.73 -3.41 -0.11
N SER A 157 -1.33 -3.59 -1.30
CA SER A 157 -2.76 -3.41 -1.49
C SER A 157 -3.60 -4.47 -0.76
N SER A 158 -3.14 -5.73 -0.70
CA SER A 158 -3.83 -6.79 0.06
C SER A 158 -3.80 -6.52 1.55
N VAL A 159 -2.65 -6.11 2.10
CA VAL A 159 -2.50 -5.76 3.52
C VAL A 159 -3.40 -4.58 3.89
N HIS A 160 -3.55 -3.59 3.00
CA HIS A 160 -4.48 -2.48 3.22
C HIS A 160 -5.91 -2.97 3.41
N ILE A 161 -6.40 -3.80 2.49
CA ILE A 161 -7.77 -4.32 2.54
C ILE A 161 -8.00 -5.18 3.78
N LEU A 162 -7.04 -6.04 4.12
CA LEU A 162 -7.09 -6.83 5.35
C LEU A 162 -7.17 -5.93 6.58
N GLY A 163 -6.32 -4.89 6.63
CA GLY A 163 -6.34 -3.92 7.71
C GLY A 163 -7.68 -3.19 7.85
N ASP A 164 -8.28 -2.78 6.74
CA ASP A 164 -9.58 -2.13 6.77
C ASP A 164 -10.73 -3.10 7.12
N ALA A 165 -10.61 -4.37 6.73
CA ALA A 165 -11.54 -5.42 7.17
C ALA A 165 -11.49 -5.63 8.70
N LEU A 166 -10.35 -5.37 9.35
CA LEU A 166 -10.20 -5.43 10.81
C LEU A 166 -10.83 -4.23 11.54
N THR A 167 -11.35 -3.23 10.83
CA THR A 167 -12.05 -2.07 11.42
C THR A 167 -13.57 -2.27 11.44
N ARG A 168 -14.26 -1.46 12.27
CA ARG A 168 -15.73 -1.50 12.36
C ARG A 168 -16.43 -1.24 11.02
N ARG A 169 -15.82 -0.46 10.12
CA ARG A 169 -16.42 -0.11 8.84
C ARG A 169 -16.38 -1.26 7.85
N GLY A 170 -15.30 -2.06 7.86
CA GLY A 170 -15.09 -3.15 6.94
C GLY A 170 -14.91 -2.70 5.48
N VAL A 171 -14.92 -3.64 4.57
CA VAL A 171 -14.72 -3.47 3.12
C VAL A 171 -15.71 -4.35 2.34
N ASN A 172 -16.07 -3.94 1.13
CA ASN A 172 -16.86 -4.77 0.21
C ASN A 172 -15.93 -5.61 -0.67
N LEU A 173 -15.53 -6.78 -0.16
CA LEU A 173 -14.58 -7.67 -0.86
C LEU A 173 -15.12 -8.18 -2.20
N LEU A 174 -16.44 -8.34 -2.33
CA LEU A 174 -17.09 -8.96 -3.48
C LEU A 174 -17.62 -7.94 -4.49
N TRP A 175 -17.31 -6.65 -4.34
CA TRP A 175 -17.72 -5.65 -5.32
C TRP A 175 -17.37 -6.08 -6.76
N PRO A 176 -18.24 -5.88 -7.76
CA PRO A 176 -19.50 -5.12 -7.78
C PRO A 176 -20.72 -5.84 -7.20
N LEU A 177 -20.57 -7.08 -6.79
CA LEU A 177 -21.63 -7.85 -6.16
C LEU A 177 -21.82 -7.34 -4.73
N THR A 178 -22.84 -6.51 -4.52
CA THR A 178 -23.19 -6.06 -3.17
C THR A 178 -24.08 -7.11 -2.51
N VAL A 179 -23.46 -8.14 -1.94
CA VAL A 179 -24.17 -9.18 -1.19
C VAL A 179 -24.57 -8.62 0.17
N LYS A 180 -25.81 -8.19 0.30
CA LYS A 180 -26.36 -7.60 1.53
C LYS A 180 -26.60 -8.68 2.56
N ALA A 181 -26.23 -8.41 3.81
CA ALA A 181 -26.57 -9.30 4.91
C ALA A 181 -28.10 -9.37 5.09
N PRO A 182 -28.71 -10.56 5.19
CA PRO A 182 -30.13 -10.70 5.48
C PRO A 182 -30.46 -10.09 6.87
N ILE A 183 -29.57 -10.30 7.85
CA ILE A 183 -29.61 -9.70 9.17
C ILE A 183 -28.29 -8.97 9.39
N SER A 184 -28.36 -7.67 9.69
CA SER A 184 -27.15 -6.85 9.93
C SER A 184 -26.45 -7.31 11.20
N SER A 185 -25.15 -7.58 11.09
CA SER A 185 -24.27 -7.97 12.19
C SER A 185 -23.03 -7.06 12.24
N ILE A 186 -22.20 -7.24 13.28
CA ILE A 186 -20.91 -6.58 13.37
C ILE A 186 -19.92 -7.05 12.28
N PHE A 187 -20.12 -8.27 11.77
CA PHE A 187 -19.24 -8.91 10.78
C PHE A 187 -19.69 -8.69 9.34
N TRP A 188 -21.00 -8.59 9.09
CA TRP A 188 -21.57 -8.43 7.77
C TRP A 188 -22.69 -7.39 7.80
N LYS A 189 -22.56 -6.35 7.02
CA LYS A 189 -23.43 -5.17 7.07
C LYS A 189 -24.47 -5.16 5.94
N LYS A 190 -25.55 -4.42 6.13
CA LYS A 190 -26.55 -4.17 5.08
C LYS A 190 -25.93 -3.46 3.85
N SER A 191 -24.80 -2.75 4.00
CA SER A 191 -24.04 -2.17 2.89
C SER A 191 -23.29 -3.19 2.03
N GLY A 192 -23.25 -4.47 2.40
CA GLY A 192 -22.41 -5.50 1.79
C GLY A 192 -20.99 -5.56 2.34
N ASN A 193 -20.59 -4.62 3.22
CA ASN A 193 -19.25 -4.62 3.80
C ASN A 193 -19.09 -5.76 4.80
N MET A 194 -17.97 -6.47 4.69
CA MET A 194 -17.51 -7.49 5.63
C MET A 194 -16.47 -6.88 6.57
N ALA A 195 -16.57 -7.19 7.86
CA ALA A 195 -15.69 -6.67 8.90
C ALA A 195 -15.37 -7.73 9.94
N LEU A 196 -14.16 -7.70 10.47
CA LEU A 196 -13.75 -8.39 11.68
C LEU A 196 -13.20 -7.33 12.65
N PRO A 197 -14.05 -6.62 13.41
CA PRO A 197 -13.74 -5.33 14.04
C PRO A 197 -12.83 -5.45 15.29
N ILE A 198 -11.71 -6.16 15.17
CA ILE A 198 -10.70 -6.33 16.23
C ILE A 198 -10.08 -4.98 16.61
N LEU A 199 -9.79 -4.15 15.62
CA LEU A 199 -9.15 -2.84 15.82
C LEU A 199 -10.14 -1.74 16.23
N GLY A 200 -11.46 -2.00 16.09
CA GLY A 200 -12.47 -1.01 16.42
C GLY A 200 -12.62 0.07 15.34
N ALA A 201 -12.83 1.32 15.75
CA ALA A 201 -12.89 2.45 14.81
C ALA A 201 -11.49 2.84 14.32
N SER A 202 -11.40 3.40 13.10
CA SER A 202 -10.13 3.99 12.62
C SER A 202 -9.65 5.08 13.59
N GLY A 203 -8.36 5.07 13.93
CA GLY A 203 -7.75 5.97 14.92
C GLY A 203 -7.95 5.53 16.37
N SER A 204 -8.52 4.35 16.63
CA SER A 204 -8.73 3.82 17.99
C SER A 204 -7.41 3.57 18.72
N ARG A 205 -7.43 3.51 20.06
CA ARG A 205 -6.25 3.14 20.85
C ARG A 205 -5.67 1.78 20.45
N ARG A 206 -6.50 0.81 20.09
CA ARG A 206 -6.04 -0.51 19.62
C ARG A 206 -5.24 -0.40 18.34
N GLU A 207 -5.69 0.42 17.40
CA GLU A 207 -4.95 0.68 16.17
C GLU A 207 -3.64 1.42 16.44
N GLN A 208 -3.63 2.38 17.38
CA GLN A 208 -2.41 3.10 17.77
C GLN A 208 -1.37 2.15 18.38
N PHE A 209 -1.79 1.24 19.26
CA PHE A 209 -0.89 0.19 19.81
C PHE A 209 -0.33 -0.69 18.70
N LEU A 210 -1.16 -1.13 17.74
CA LEU A 210 -0.71 -1.89 16.59
C LEU A 210 0.33 -1.10 15.79
N ALA A 211 0.08 0.18 15.50
CA ALA A 211 1.01 1.02 14.74
C ALA A 211 2.36 1.16 15.43
N VAL A 212 2.38 1.34 16.76
CA VAL A 212 3.61 1.39 17.55
C VAL A 212 4.38 0.06 17.50
N ALA A 213 3.69 -1.07 17.68
CA ALA A 213 4.30 -2.40 17.57
C ALA A 213 4.88 -2.65 16.19
N LEU A 214 4.15 -2.30 15.12
CA LEU A 214 4.61 -2.42 13.75
C LEU A 214 5.82 -1.52 13.47
N MET A 215 5.85 -0.31 14.01
CA MET A 215 6.98 0.60 13.89
C MET A 215 8.25 -0.02 14.50
N PHE A 216 8.18 -0.56 15.71
CA PHE A 216 9.31 -1.25 16.32
C PHE A 216 9.76 -2.46 15.50
N TYR A 217 8.82 -3.26 15.02
CA TYR A 217 9.14 -4.40 14.15
C TYR A 217 9.84 -3.96 12.85
N VAL A 218 9.32 -2.93 12.17
CA VAL A 218 9.91 -2.42 10.92
C VAL A 218 11.34 -1.93 11.16
N VAL A 219 11.57 -1.17 12.25
CA VAL A 219 12.92 -0.70 12.60
C VAL A 219 13.86 -1.87 12.90
N TRP A 220 13.42 -2.82 13.72
CA TRP A 220 14.21 -4.01 14.05
C TRP A 220 14.53 -4.83 12.80
N ALA A 221 13.55 -5.11 11.95
CA ALA A 221 13.74 -5.90 10.74
C ALA A 221 14.68 -5.22 9.74
N LEU A 222 14.55 -3.90 9.57
CA LEU A 222 15.49 -3.13 8.74
C LEU A 222 16.92 -3.20 9.27
N ILE A 223 17.13 -3.01 10.58
CA ILE A 223 18.45 -3.12 11.20
C ILE A 223 19.02 -4.53 10.99
N SER A 224 18.21 -5.57 11.23
CA SER A 224 18.62 -6.96 11.10
C SER A 224 18.99 -7.31 9.65
N LEU A 225 18.14 -6.96 8.69
CA LEU A 225 18.33 -7.30 7.27
C LEU A 225 19.44 -6.47 6.60
N THR A 226 19.60 -5.21 7.01
CA THR A 226 20.62 -4.34 6.41
C THR A 226 21.97 -4.38 7.12
N GLY A 227 22.05 -4.98 8.32
CA GLY A 227 23.29 -5.13 9.08
C GLY A 227 23.90 -3.78 9.47
N PHE A 228 23.08 -2.72 9.68
CA PHE A 228 23.55 -1.42 10.18
C PHE A 228 24.13 -1.53 11.59
N ILE A 229 23.68 -2.51 12.37
CA ILE A 229 24.23 -2.85 13.70
C ILE A 229 24.60 -4.32 13.66
N LYS A 230 25.90 -4.62 13.80
CA LYS A 230 26.37 -5.98 14.07
C LYS A 230 26.24 -6.22 15.56
N PHE A 231 25.34 -7.08 15.96
CA PHE A 231 25.29 -7.63 17.32
C PHE A 231 26.27 -8.77 17.47
#